data_2cd4b312405766e23e9a1343a3efbad1
#
_entry.id   2cd4b312405766e23e9a1343a3efbad1
#
_cell.length_a   1.000
_cell.length_b   1.000
_cell.length_c   1.000
_cell.angle_alpha   90.00
_cell.angle_beta   90.00
_cell.angle_gamma   90.00
#
_symmetry.space_group_name_H-M   'P 1'
#
loop_
_entity.id
_entity.type
_entity.pdbx_description
1 polymer ?
#
loop_
_entity_poly.entity_id
_entity_poly.type
_entity_poly.pdbx_seq_one_letter_code
_entity_poly.pdbx_strand_id
1 'polypeptide(L)'
;VTVDASVLSRLDDKQARFLVWQKRWGKTARPNQVPEVAAKLQGKDPQFTECGYLAGRGYGKTRVGAEWLARKVFLDPSGFDSAVIAPTYQDVKFTCFENGLLDIIPPELIKAYNKTDMTIEMFNCTGGVSLIRGFTAEKPERLRGPQHTRIWADELAAWPYDDVWDMAMMGLRLGDKPQVLWTTTPRPKDIIRKLTAPNAGRLIVAGSTYDNKTNLPDSFFDQLQQYEGTTLGRQELYGELIDPEESGIVKRSQFRLWPHDKPMPRFDLVILSLDTAFTEQTYDKKKGDPDPTACTVWGVFHHEKRNNIMLLDCWEEHLGMPDLIRRVRKEMNIAYGDDDDNALIKPMFGSSKPLTSGRKPDILLI
;
A
#
# COMPACT_ATOMS: atom_id res chain seq x y z
N VAL A 1 -22.81 -23.12 -17.98
CA VAL A 1 -22.30 -24.47 -18.22
C VAL A 1 -23.28 -25.42 -17.55
N THR A 2 -24.07 -26.16 -18.37
CA THR A 2 -24.88 -27.27 -17.90
C THR A 2 -23.93 -28.42 -17.57
N VAL A 3 -23.82 -28.78 -16.32
CA VAL A 3 -23.04 -29.95 -15.89
C VAL A 3 -23.91 -31.19 -16.21
N ASP A 4 -23.35 -32.12 -16.96
CA ASP A 4 -24.03 -33.35 -17.32
C ASP A 4 -24.34 -34.18 -16.07
N ALA A 5 -25.55 -34.73 -15.96
CA ALA A 5 -26.00 -35.55 -14.82
C ALA A 5 -25.08 -36.79 -14.62
N SER A 6 -24.47 -37.32 -15.66
CA SER A 6 -23.50 -38.43 -15.58
C SER A 6 -22.20 -38.04 -14.90
N VAL A 7 -21.81 -36.76 -14.94
CA VAL A 7 -20.63 -36.22 -14.22
C VAL A 7 -20.98 -36.01 -12.75
N LEU A 8 -22.18 -35.54 -12.45
CA LEU A 8 -22.63 -35.31 -11.06
C LEU A 8 -22.72 -36.61 -10.26
N SER A 9 -23.09 -37.74 -10.89
CA SER A 9 -23.18 -39.06 -10.22
C SER A 9 -21.84 -39.67 -9.84
N ARG A 10 -20.73 -39.13 -10.33
CA ARG A 10 -19.35 -39.59 -10.06
C ARG A 10 -18.62 -38.73 -9.01
N LEU A 11 -19.24 -37.66 -8.56
CA LEU A 11 -18.64 -36.77 -7.60
C LEU A 11 -18.91 -37.25 -6.17
N ASP A 12 -17.89 -37.10 -5.30
CA ASP A 12 -18.16 -37.20 -3.88
C ASP A 12 -18.94 -35.97 -3.35
N ASP A 13 -19.48 -36.07 -2.14
CA ASP A 13 -20.29 -35.00 -1.52
C ASP A 13 -19.54 -33.67 -1.47
N LYS A 14 -18.23 -33.69 -1.24
CA LYS A 14 -17.40 -32.47 -1.12
C LYS A 14 -17.21 -31.81 -2.47
N GLN A 15 -16.96 -32.59 -3.50
CA GLN A 15 -16.85 -32.08 -4.87
C GLN A 15 -18.19 -31.50 -5.36
N ALA A 16 -19.31 -32.17 -5.01
CA ALA A 16 -20.65 -31.66 -5.32
C ALA A 16 -20.93 -30.32 -4.62
N ARG A 17 -20.59 -30.21 -3.32
CA ARG A 17 -20.72 -28.95 -2.54
C ARG A 17 -19.86 -27.84 -3.15
N PHE A 18 -18.64 -28.14 -3.54
CA PHE A 18 -17.78 -27.18 -4.21
C PHE A 18 -18.38 -26.66 -5.54
N LEU A 19 -18.95 -27.55 -6.35
CA LEU A 19 -19.61 -27.13 -7.60
C LEU A 19 -20.81 -26.22 -7.37
N VAL A 20 -21.63 -26.51 -6.34
CA VAL A 20 -22.75 -25.65 -5.96
C VAL A 20 -22.25 -24.26 -5.53
N TRP A 21 -21.20 -24.22 -4.71
CA TRP A 21 -20.57 -22.98 -4.29
C TRP A 21 -19.98 -22.20 -5.49
N GLN A 22 -19.26 -22.86 -6.38
CA GLN A 22 -18.74 -22.26 -7.61
C GLN A 22 -19.86 -21.66 -8.47
N LYS A 23 -20.96 -22.41 -8.65
CA LYS A 23 -22.10 -21.96 -9.43
C LYS A 23 -22.78 -20.74 -8.80
N ARG A 24 -22.88 -20.71 -7.45
CA ARG A 24 -23.41 -19.57 -6.70
C ARG A 24 -22.53 -18.34 -6.92
N TRP A 25 -21.21 -18.47 -6.72
CA TRP A 25 -20.26 -17.37 -6.95
C TRP A 25 -20.30 -16.88 -8.40
N GLY A 26 -20.27 -17.75 -9.36
CA GLY A 26 -20.32 -17.37 -10.78
C GLY A 26 -21.62 -16.66 -11.21
N LYS A 27 -22.72 -16.79 -10.41
CA LYS A 27 -23.96 -16.04 -10.64
C LYS A 27 -23.98 -14.67 -9.94
N THR A 28 -23.28 -14.52 -8.83
CA THR A 28 -23.31 -13.31 -7.98
C THR A 28 -22.11 -12.41 -8.21
N ALA A 29 -20.97 -12.96 -8.61
CA ALA A 29 -19.77 -12.19 -8.88
C ALA A 29 -19.92 -11.31 -10.13
N ARG A 30 -19.45 -10.10 -10.05
CA ARG A 30 -19.22 -9.29 -11.25
C ARG A 30 -18.02 -9.84 -12.03
N PRO A 31 -17.93 -9.68 -13.36
CA PRO A 31 -16.83 -10.23 -14.16
C PRO A 31 -15.44 -9.85 -13.62
N ASN A 32 -15.26 -8.60 -13.18
CA ASN A 32 -13.99 -8.13 -12.62
C ASN A 32 -13.67 -8.66 -11.22
N GLN A 33 -14.62 -9.28 -10.52
CA GLN A 33 -14.39 -9.93 -9.22
C GLN A 33 -13.84 -11.36 -9.36
N VAL A 34 -13.78 -11.90 -10.57
CA VAL A 34 -13.17 -13.20 -10.85
C VAL A 34 -11.85 -12.96 -11.58
N PRO A 35 -10.69 -13.11 -10.91
CA PRO A 35 -9.40 -12.72 -11.50
C PRO A 35 -9.12 -13.30 -12.88
N GLU A 36 -9.47 -14.57 -13.10
CA GLU A 36 -9.26 -15.22 -14.40
C GLU A 36 -10.15 -14.62 -15.52
N VAL A 37 -11.35 -14.14 -15.16
CA VAL A 37 -12.25 -13.45 -16.10
C VAL A 37 -11.75 -12.03 -16.35
N ALA A 38 -11.34 -11.33 -15.29
CA ALA A 38 -10.76 -9.98 -15.38
C ALA A 38 -9.51 -9.97 -16.28
N ALA A 39 -8.64 -10.98 -16.17
CA ALA A 39 -7.48 -11.13 -17.04
C ALA A 39 -7.89 -11.24 -18.53
N LYS A 40 -8.85 -12.10 -18.83
CA LYS A 40 -9.37 -12.27 -20.21
C LYS A 40 -9.97 -10.98 -20.75
N LEU A 41 -10.73 -10.24 -19.93
CA LEU A 41 -11.31 -8.95 -20.33
C LEU A 41 -10.23 -7.89 -20.63
N GLN A 42 -9.06 -8.00 -20.01
CA GLN A 42 -7.90 -7.14 -20.26
C GLN A 42 -6.98 -7.69 -21.36
N GLY A 43 -7.33 -8.80 -22.03
CA GLY A 43 -6.47 -9.45 -23.02
C GLY A 43 -5.18 -10.04 -22.44
N LYS A 44 -5.18 -10.36 -21.14
CA LYS A 44 -4.03 -10.93 -20.41
C LYS A 44 -4.21 -12.43 -20.19
N ASP A 45 -3.09 -13.12 -19.94
CA ASP A 45 -3.11 -14.52 -19.55
C ASP A 45 -3.85 -14.68 -18.20
N PRO A 46 -4.83 -15.58 -18.10
CA PRO A 46 -5.48 -15.91 -16.83
C PRO A 46 -4.56 -16.65 -15.84
N GLN A 47 -3.38 -17.07 -16.25
CA GLN A 47 -2.36 -17.72 -15.42
C GLN A 47 -1.35 -16.70 -14.85
N PHE A 48 -1.84 -15.63 -14.25
CA PHE A 48 -1.00 -14.64 -13.56
C PHE A 48 -0.33 -15.23 -12.32
N THR A 49 0.84 -14.71 -11.98
CA THR A 49 1.54 -15.01 -10.72
C THR A 49 1.12 -14.07 -9.59
N GLU A 50 0.73 -12.86 -9.95
CA GLU A 50 0.33 -11.80 -9.04
C GLU A 50 -0.93 -11.10 -9.56
N CYS A 51 -1.91 -10.91 -8.66
CA CYS A 51 -3.14 -10.18 -8.96
C CYS A 51 -3.40 -9.12 -7.90
N GLY A 52 -3.53 -7.86 -8.31
CA GLY A 52 -3.84 -6.73 -7.43
C GLY A 52 -5.22 -6.14 -7.69
N TYR A 53 -5.97 -5.92 -6.62
CA TYR A 53 -7.24 -5.21 -6.64
C TYR A 53 -7.09 -3.83 -6.00
N LEU A 54 -7.04 -2.79 -6.84
CA LEU A 54 -7.11 -1.40 -6.41
C LEU A 54 -8.54 -0.92 -6.61
N ALA A 55 -9.29 -0.79 -5.54
CA ALA A 55 -10.68 -0.43 -5.70
C ALA A 55 -11.20 0.36 -4.50
N GLY A 56 -12.26 1.14 -4.75
CA GLY A 56 -12.93 1.94 -3.75
C GLY A 56 -13.49 1.11 -2.61
N ARG A 57 -13.87 1.79 -1.54
CA ARG A 57 -14.54 1.20 -0.37
C ARG A 57 -15.89 0.60 -0.79
N GLY A 58 -16.24 -0.57 -0.26
CA GLY A 58 -17.49 -1.23 -0.63
C GLY A 58 -17.47 -1.97 -1.99
N TYR A 59 -16.37 -1.93 -2.76
CA TYR A 59 -16.24 -2.69 -4.01
C TYR A 59 -16.38 -4.21 -3.82
N GLY A 60 -16.08 -4.74 -2.62
CA GLY A 60 -16.08 -6.17 -2.34
C GLY A 60 -14.70 -6.83 -2.49
N LYS A 61 -13.62 -6.08 -2.22
CA LYS A 61 -12.22 -6.55 -2.29
C LYS A 61 -11.97 -7.78 -1.41
N THR A 62 -12.36 -7.71 -0.14
CA THR A 62 -12.22 -8.81 0.84
C THR A 62 -12.96 -10.06 0.37
N ARG A 63 -14.16 -9.90 -0.20
CA ARG A 63 -14.92 -11.02 -0.78
C ARG A 63 -14.17 -11.67 -1.96
N VAL A 64 -13.55 -10.88 -2.82
CA VAL A 64 -12.72 -11.40 -3.92
C VAL A 64 -11.55 -12.23 -3.39
N GLY A 65 -10.83 -11.70 -2.39
CA GLY A 65 -9.69 -12.40 -1.76
C GLY A 65 -10.09 -13.73 -1.15
N ALA A 66 -11.17 -13.73 -0.37
CA ALA A 66 -11.69 -14.92 0.28
C ALA A 66 -12.14 -15.99 -0.73
N GLU A 67 -12.97 -15.61 -1.71
CA GLU A 67 -13.46 -16.53 -2.76
C GLU A 67 -12.30 -17.08 -3.61
N TRP A 68 -11.37 -16.25 -3.99
CA TRP A 68 -10.19 -16.68 -4.76
C TRP A 68 -9.34 -17.68 -3.96
N LEU A 69 -8.96 -17.34 -2.73
CA LEU A 69 -8.09 -18.18 -1.93
C LEU A 69 -8.74 -19.53 -1.63
N ALA A 70 -9.95 -19.53 -1.09
CA ALA A 70 -10.62 -20.75 -0.69
C ALA A 70 -10.88 -21.70 -1.87
N ARG A 71 -11.23 -21.15 -3.04
CA ARG A 71 -11.41 -21.95 -4.26
C ARG A 71 -10.09 -22.54 -4.78
N LYS A 72 -8.99 -21.76 -4.74
CA LYS A 72 -7.64 -22.27 -5.10
C LYS A 72 -7.17 -23.34 -4.14
N VAL A 73 -7.41 -23.18 -2.83
CA VAL A 73 -7.07 -24.20 -1.82
C VAL A 73 -7.86 -25.48 -2.04
N PHE A 74 -9.16 -25.40 -2.34
CA PHE A 74 -9.93 -26.61 -2.64
C PHE A 74 -9.41 -27.34 -3.87
N LEU A 75 -9.08 -26.61 -4.92
CA LEU A 75 -8.62 -27.20 -6.21
C LEU A 75 -7.18 -27.69 -6.18
N ASP A 76 -6.40 -27.37 -5.16
CA ASP A 76 -5.01 -27.80 -5.03
C ASP A 76 -4.94 -29.20 -4.39
N PRO A 77 -4.55 -30.24 -5.14
CA PRO A 77 -4.47 -31.61 -4.62
C PRO A 77 -3.27 -31.82 -3.70
N SER A 78 -2.31 -30.89 -3.67
CA SER A 78 -1.02 -31.08 -2.96
C SER A 78 -1.16 -31.07 -1.44
N GLY A 79 -2.21 -30.45 -0.90
CA GLY A 79 -2.37 -30.26 0.55
C GLY A 79 -1.43 -29.23 1.15
N PHE A 80 -0.76 -28.41 0.32
CA PHE A 80 0.15 -27.37 0.79
C PHE A 80 -0.58 -26.22 1.50
N ASP A 81 0.14 -25.56 2.39
CA ASP A 81 -0.37 -24.43 3.16
C ASP A 81 -0.56 -23.18 2.28
N SER A 82 -1.58 -22.43 2.64
CA SER A 82 -1.85 -21.10 2.08
C SER A 82 -1.93 -20.05 3.19
N ALA A 83 -1.68 -18.79 2.87
CA ALA A 83 -1.68 -17.72 3.86
C ALA A 83 -2.72 -16.64 3.57
N VAL A 84 -3.23 -16.04 4.64
CA VAL A 84 -3.91 -14.75 4.66
C VAL A 84 -3.05 -13.80 5.48
N ILE A 85 -2.76 -12.62 4.93
CA ILE A 85 -2.00 -11.57 5.62
C ILE A 85 -2.85 -10.31 5.62
N ALA A 86 -3.09 -9.74 6.79
CA ALA A 86 -3.85 -8.49 6.92
C ALA A 86 -3.15 -7.53 7.91
N PRO A 87 -3.52 -6.23 7.95
CA PRO A 87 -2.81 -5.24 8.76
C PRO A 87 -2.67 -5.65 10.21
N THR A 88 -3.78 -6.01 10.88
CA THR A 88 -3.83 -6.32 12.31
C THR A 88 -4.37 -7.72 12.60
N TYR A 89 -4.21 -8.16 13.85
CA TYR A 89 -4.85 -9.41 14.32
C TYR A 89 -6.38 -9.39 14.16
N GLN A 90 -7.00 -8.25 14.42
CA GLN A 90 -8.45 -8.08 14.31
C GLN A 90 -8.90 -8.22 12.86
N ASP A 91 -8.16 -7.63 11.91
CA ASP A 91 -8.46 -7.73 10.48
C ASP A 91 -8.35 -9.18 9.99
N VAL A 92 -7.28 -9.89 10.38
CA VAL A 92 -7.17 -11.31 10.04
C VAL A 92 -8.34 -12.08 10.60
N LYS A 93 -8.60 -11.96 11.90
CA LYS A 93 -9.60 -12.78 12.60
C LYS A 93 -11.03 -12.48 12.16
N PHE A 94 -11.44 -11.22 12.23
CA PHE A 94 -12.85 -10.87 12.00
C PHE A 94 -13.12 -10.62 10.52
N THR A 95 -12.27 -9.84 9.84
CA THR A 95 -12.53 -9.44 8.46
C THR A 95 -12.23 -10.57 7.49
N CYS A 96 -11.05 -11.19 7.58
CA CYS A 96 -10.64 -12.20 6.61
C CYS A 96 -11.18 -13.60 6.94
N PHE A 97 -11.15 -14.01 8.21
CA PHE A 97 -11.57 -15.36 8.60
C PHE A 97 -13.07 -15.43 8.90
N GLU A 98 -13.57 -14.76 9.94
CA GLU A 98 -14.97 -14.95 10.41
C GLU A 98 -15.97 -14.39 9.40
N ASN A 99 -15.82 -13.14 8.93
CA ASN A 99 -16.73 -12.50 7.96
C ASN A 99 -16.29 -12.69 6.49
N GLY A 100 -15.14 -13.32 6.26
CA GLY A 100 -14.62 -13.62 4.93
C GLY A 100 -14.72 -15.11 4.61
N LEU A 101 -13.69 -15.88 4.97
CA LEU A 101 -13.55 -17.29 4.58
C LEU A 101 -14.67 -18.19 5.15
N LEU A 102 -14.98 -18.06 6.45
CA LEU A 102 -16.00 -18.92 7.10
C LEU A 102 -17.40 -18.61 6.63
N ASP A 103 -17.68 -17.39 6.19
CA ASP A 103 -18.98 -17.01 5.62
C ASP A 103 -19.23 -17.61 4.22
N ILE A 104 -18.16 -17.85 3.47
CA ILE A 104 -18.27 -18.28 2.06
C ILE A 104 -18.04 -19.77 1.85
N ILE A 105 -17.15 -20.38 2.64
CA ILE A 105 -16.81 -21.80 2.49
C ILE A 105 -17.97 -22.64 3.01
N PRO A 106 -18.50 -23.58 2.22
CA PRO A 106 -19.48 -24.52 2.73
C PRO A 106 -18.98 -25.23 3.99
N PRO A 107 -19.77 -25.28 5.08
CA PRO A 107 -19.33 -25.88 6.34
C PRO A 107 -18.81 -27.32 6.21
N GLU A 108 -19.34 -28.08 5.26
CA GLU A 108 -18.94 -29.46 4.99
C GLU A 108 -17.53 -29.58 4.40
N LEU A 109 -16.99 -28.48 3.87
CA LEU A 109 -15.61 -28.41 3.36
C LEU A 109 -14.62 -27.95 4.45
N ILE A 110 -15.11 -27.49 5.60
CA ILE A 110 -14.27 -27.10 6.74
C ILE A 110 -14.14 -28.31 7.66
N LYS A 111 -12.91 -28.76 7.88
CA LYS A 111 -12.62 -29.84 8.83
C LYS A 111 -12.48 -29.29 10.25
N ALA A 112 -11.79 -28.16 10.42
CA ALA A 112 -11.58 -27.51 11.71
C ALA A 112 -11.26 -26.01 11.52
N TYR A 113 -11.58 -25.23 12.55
CA TYR A 113 -11.15 -23.84 12.68
C TYR A 113 -10.55 -23.61 14.06
N ASN A 114 -9.27 -23.26 14.12
CA ASN A 114 -8.59 -22.83 15.34
C ASN A 114 -8.52 -21.31 15.39
N LYS A 115 -9.36 -20.72 16.28
CA LYS A 115 -9.47 -19.27 16.46
C LYS A 115 -8.19 -18.63 17.05
N THR A 116 -7.48 -19.38 17.88
CA THR A 116 -6.27 -18.89 18.57
C THR A 116 -5.10 -18.79 17.61
N ASP A 117 -4.89 -19.84 16.81
CA ASP A 117 -3.81 -19.94 15.85
C ASP A 117 -4.19 -19.35 14.49
N MET A 118 -5.43 -18.88 14.33
CA MET A 118 -5.97 -18.37 13.06
C MET A 118 -5.69 -19.35 11.92
N THR A 119 -6.15 -20.59 12.06
CA THR A 119 -5.92 -21.64 11.06
C THR A 119 -7.24 -22.34 10.73
N ILE A 120 -7.56 -22.41 9.44
CA ILE A 120 -8.64 -23.23 8.89
C ILE A 120 -8.02 -24.50 8.28
N GLU A 121 -8.50 -25.66 8.71
CA GLU A 121 -8.29 -26.93 8.02
C GLU A 121 -9.44 -27.15 7.04
N MET A 122 -9.12 -27.16 5.75
CA MET A 122 -10.11 -27.29 4.69
C MET A 122 -9.86 -28.56 3.87
N PHE A 123 -10.91 -29.30 3.56
CA PHE A 123 -10.79 -30.41 2.61
C PHE A 123 -10.49 -29.91 1.21
N ASN A 124 -9.62 -30.60 0.50
CA ASN A 124 -9.33 -30.35 -0.91
C ASN A 124 -10.06 -31.32 -1.85
N CYS A 125 -9.88 -31.16 -3.16
CA CYS A 125 -10.56 -31.93 -4.20
C CYS A 125 -10.24 -33.43 -4.20
N THR A 126 -9.16 -33.86 -3.53
CA THR A 126 -8.79 -35.29 -3.38
C THR A 126 -9.27 -35.87 -2.06
N GLY A 127 -9.96 -35.09 -1.23
CA GLY A 127 -10.36 -35.47 0.12
C GLY A 127 -9.25 -35.32 1.17
N GLY A 128 -8.06 -34.89 0.77
CA GLY A 128 -6.98 -34.47 1.67
C GLY A 128 -7.34 -33.15 2.39
N VAL A 129 -6.42 -32.70 3.24
CA VAL A 129 -6.58 -31.47 4.02
C VAL A 129 -5.48 -30.50 3.69
N SER A 130 -5.87 -29.26 3.43
CA SER A 130 -4.99 -28.09 3.25
C SER A 130 -5.22 -27.09 4.36
N LEU A 131 -4.18 -26.33 4.72
CA LEU A 131 -4.27 -25.33 5.78
C LEU A 131 -4.30 -23.92 5.19
N ILE A 132 -5.19 -23.09 5.73
CA ILE A 132 -5.19 -21.65 5.52
C ILE A 132 -4.76 -21.00 6.83
N ARG A 133 -3.60 -20.33 6.85
CA ARG A 133 -3.00 -19.73 8.04
C ARG A 133 -3.11 -18.21 7.99
N GLY A 134 -3.47 -17.59 9.11
CA GLY A 134 -3.52 -16.14 9.26
C GLY A 134 -2.24 -15.55 9.83
N PHE A 135 -1.78 -14.45 9.24
CA PHE A 135 -0.62 -13.68 9.69
C PHE A 135 -0.97 -12.19 9.75
N THR A 136 -0.32 -11.46 10.65
CA THR A 136 -0.50 -10.01 10.78
C THR A 136 0.72 -9.28 10.22
N ALA A 137 0.50 -8.17 9.53
CA ALA A 137 1.57 -7.32 9.04
C ALA A 137 2.33 -6.60 10.17
N GLU A 138 1.77 -6.57 11.39
CA GLU A 138 2.45 -6.05 12.58
C GLU A 138 3.62 -6.92 13.06
N LYS A 139 3.71 -8.18 12.59
CA LYS A 139 4.72 -9.15 13.04
C LYS A 139 5.40 -9.83 11.85
N PRO A 140 6.26 -9.12 11.11
CA PRO A 140 6.96 -9.63 9.91
C PRO A 140 7.74 -10.92 10.18
N GLU A 141 8.34 -11.03 11.35
CA GLU A 141 9.15 -12.19 11.74
C GLU A 141 8.38 -13.52 11.71
N ARG A 142 7.07 -13.50 11.87
CA ARG A 142 6.25 -14.71 11.80
C ARG A 142 6.10 -15.27 10.39
N LEU A 143 6.41 -14.47 9.37
CA LEU A 143 6.45 -14.89 7.96
C LEU A 143 7.77 -15.55 7.57
N ARG A 144 8.79 -15.47 8.43
CA ARG A 144 10.05 -16.19 8.24
C ARG A 144 9.86 -17.68 8.59
N GLY A 145 10.11 -18.55 7.66
CA GLY A 145 10.01 -19.99 7.84
C GLY A 145 8.79 -20.64 7.22
N PRO A 146 7.54 -20.20 7.45
CA PRO A 146 6.39 -20.75 6.75
C PRO A 146 6.52 -20.66 5.23
N GLN A 147 5.97 -21.67 4.53
CA GLN A 147 5.98 -21.74 3.07
C GLN A 147 4.55 -21.91 2.59
N HIS A 148 4.23 -21.27 1.47
CA HIS A 148 2.86 -21.18 0.97
C HIS A 148 2.80 -21.44 -0.53
N THR A 149 1.68 -22.01 -0.99
CA THR A 149 1.33 -22.10 -2.41
C THR A 149 0.50 -20.92 -2.87
N ARG A 150 -0.29 -20.33 -1.96
CA ARG A 150 -1.15 -19.16 -2.24
C ARG A 150 -1.08 -18.18 -1.08
N ILE A 151 -1.10 -16.89 -1.41
CA ILE A 151 -1.19 -15.80 -0.42
C ILE A 151 -2.34 -14.86 -0.83
N TRP A 152 -3.20 -14.56 0.14
CA TRP A 152 -4.10 -13.41 0.06
C TRP A 152 -3.60 -12.35 1.02
N ALA A 153 -3.17 -11.21 0.46
CA ALA A 153 -2.70 -10.02 1.18
C ALA A 153 -3.82 -8.97 1.18
N ASP A 154 -4.52 -8.82 2.30
CA ASP A 154 -5.65 -7.88 2.42
C ASP A 154 -5.20 -6.51 2.92
N GLU A 155 -5.80 -5.46 2.35
CA GLU A 155 -5.53 -4.04 2.64
C GLU A 155 -4.03 -3.68 2.70
N LEU A 156 -3.30 -4.07 1.65
CA LEU A 156 -1.84 -3.94 1.55
C LEU A 156 -1.33 -2.52 1.84
N ALA A 157 -2.03 -1.48 1.39
CA ALA A 157 -1.65 -0.09 1.67
C ALA A 157 -1.78 0.32 3.15
N ALA A 158 -2.45 -0.49 3.98
CA ALA A 158 -2.55 -0.26 5.43
C ALA A 158 -1.44 -0.97 6.23
N TRP A 159 -0.59 -1.78 5.59
CA TRP A 159 0.47 -2.50 6.29
C TRP A 159 1.49 -1.53 6.87
N PRO A 160 1.90 -1.72 8.14
CA PRO A 160 2.82 -0.79 8.80
C PRO A 160 4.26 -0.86 8.29
N TYR A 161 4.68 -2.01 7.74
CA TYR A 161 6.06 -2.27 7.32
C TYR A 161 6.11 -2.84 5.92
N ASP A 162 6.96 -2.29 5.07
CA ASP A 162 7.11 -2.72 3.66
C ASP A 162 7.84 -4.06 3.53
N ASP A 163 8.71 -4.43 4.48
CA ASP A 163 9.44 -5.69 4.52
C ASP A 163 8.52 -6.92 4.70
N VAL A 164 7.31 -6.74 5.22
CA VAL A 164 6.29 -7.80 5.30
C VAL A 164 6.00 -8.41 3.93
N TRP A 165 5.91 -7.55 2.91
CA TRP A 165 5.69 -8.02 1.54
C TRP A 165 6.84 -8.90 1.04
N ASP A 166 8.09 -8.47 1.25
CA ASP A 166 9.25 -9.22 0.82
C ASP A 166 9.35 -10.57 1.56
N MET A 167 9.07 -10.59 2.87
CA MET A 167 9.00 -11.83 3.67
C MET A 167 7.91 -12.79 3.15
N ALA A 168 6.72 -12.26 2.85
CA ALA A 168 5.62 -13.05 2.30
C ALA A 168 5.99 -13.66 0.95
N MET A 169 6.61 -12.89 0.06
CA MET A 169 7.04 -13.37 -1.26
C MET A 169 8.16 -14.41 -1.19
N MET A 170 9.06 -14.30 -0.22
CA MET A 170 10.07 -15.35 0.03
C MET A 170 9.43 -16.66 0.51
N GLY A 171 8.31 -16.59 1.23
CA GLY A 171 7.53 -17.75 1.66
C GLY A 171 6.66 -18.36 0.56
N LEU A 172 6.35 -17.63 -0.51
CA LEU A 172 5.50 -18.07 -1.61
C LEU A 172 6.28 -18.92 -2.63
N ARG A 173 6.49 -20.19 -2.32
CA ARG A 173 7.40 -21.06 -3.09
C ARG A 173 6.98 -22.54 -3.17
N LEU A 174 5.78 -22.90 -2.68
CA LEU A 174 5.29 -24.27 -2.77
C LEU A 174 4.45 -24.48 -4.03
N GLY A 175 4.52 -25.71 -4.55
CA GLY A 175 3.77 -26.13 -5.74
C GLY A 175 4.34 -25.56 -7.04
N ASP A 176 3.73 -25.97 -8.16
CA ASP A 176 4.22 -25.62 -9.50
C ASP A 176 3.94 -24.18 -9.90
N LYS A 177 2.88 -23.57 -9.34
CA LYS A 177 2.41 -22.23 -9.71
C LYS A 177 1.99 -21.46 -8.45
N PRO A 178 2.94 -21.02 -7.63
CA PRO A 178 2.61 -20.15 -6.49
C PRO A 178 2.02 -18.83 -6.97
N GLN A 179 0.98 -18.35 -6.28
CA GLN A 179 0.26 -17.13 -6.67
C GLN A 179 -0.04 -16.26 -5.46
N VAL A 180 -0.01 -14.95 -5.67
CA VAL A 180 -0.47 -13.96 -4.68
C VAL A 180 -1.62 -13.12 -5.26
N LEU A 181 -2.62 -12.91 -4.41
CA LEU A 181 -3.66 -11.90 -4.66
C LEU A 181 -3.60 -10.88 -3.53
N TRP A 182 -3.46 -9.61 -3.88
CA TRP A 182 -3.51 -8.53 -2.91
C TRP A 182 -4.67 -7.57 -3.19
N THR A 183 -5.21 -7.03 -2.13
CA THR A 183 -6.34 -6.09 -2.17
C THR A 183 -5.96 -4.82 -1.43
N THR A 184 -6.41 -3.69 -1.91
CA THR A 184 -6.26 -2.43 -1.18
C THR A 184 -7.18 -1.33 -1.69
N THR A 185 -7.54 -0.40 -0.81
CA THR A 185 -7.93 0.94 -1.22
C THR A 185 -6.65 1.71 -1.53
N PRO A 186 -6.54 2.38 -2.68
CA PRO A 186 -5.30 3.02 -3.10
C PRO A 186 -4.82 4.06 -2.08
N ARG A 187 -3.54 3.98 -1.72
CA ARG A 187 -2.81 5.00 -0.98
C ARG A 187 -1.44 5.18 -1.62
N PRO A 188 -0.88 6.39 -1.66
CA PRO A 188 0.37 6.68 -2.37
C PRO A 188 1.61 6.18 -1.61
N LYS A 189 1.62 4.90 -1.22
CA LYS A 189 2.79 4.21 -0.66
C LYS A 189 3.69 3.68 -1.76
N ASP A 190 4.99 3.63 -1.52
CA ASP A 190 5.98 3.18 -2.49
C ASP A 190 5.74 1.74 -2.93
N ILE A 191 5.34 0.87 -2.00
CA ILE A 191 4.96 -0.51 -2.35
C ILE A 191 3.81 -0.56 -3.35
N ILE A 192 2.78 0.28 -3.21
CA ILE A 192 1.65 0.31 -4.13
C ILE A 192 2.10 0.83 -5.50
N ARG A 193 2.93 1.86 -5.56
CA ARG A 193 3.52 2.35 -6.82
C ARG A 193 4.36 1.27 -7.51
N LYS A 194 5.20 0.56 -6.76
CA LYS A 194 6.01 -0.58 -7.26
C LYS A 194 5.13 -1.70 -7.82
N LEU A 195 4.06 -2.05 -7.12
CA LEU A 195 3.18 -3.15 -7.53
C LEU A 195 2.18 -2.78 -8.62
N THR A 196 1.90 -1.51 -8.84
CA THR A 196 1.07 -1.04 -9.96
C THR A 196 1.85 -0.79 -11.23
N ALA A 197 3.19 -0.74 -11.15
CA ALA A 197 4.04 -0.62 -12.34
C ALA A 197 3.83 -1.81 -13.29
N PRO A 198 3.88 -1.59 -14.62
CA PRO A 198 3.69 -2.64 -15.61
C PRO A 198 4.61 -3.84 -15.42
N ASN A 199 4.05 -5.04 -15.40
CA ASN A 199 4.77 -6.30 -15.29
C ASN A 199 3.98 -7.40 -16.02
N ALA A 200 4.66 -8.25 -16.80
CA ALA A 200 4.01 -9.27 -17.63
C ALA A 200 3.24 -10.34 -16.83
N GLY A 201 3.73 -10.73 -15.65
CA GLY A 201 3.08 -11.72 -14.78
C GLY A 201 2.03 -11.15 -13.83
N ARG A 202 1.76 -9.84 -13.92
CA ARG A 202 0.88 -9.13 -12.98
C ARG A 202 -0.42 -8.69 -13.61
N LEU A 203 -1.52 -9.03 -12.96
CA LEU A 203 -2.85 -8.54 -13.25
C LEU A 203 -3.23 -7.45 -12.27
N ILE A 204 -3.60 -6.26 -12.75
CA ILE A 204 -4.17 -5.20 -11.92
C ILE A 204 -5.63 -4.99 -12.33
N VAL A 205 -6.50 -5.02 -11.32
CA VAL A 205 -7.93 -4.76 -11.46
C VAL A 205 -8.27 -3.51 -10.67
N ALA A 206 -8.70 -2.49 -11.36
CA ALA A 206 -9.23 -1.28 -10.76
C ALA A 206 -10.76 -1.36 -10.68
N GLY A 207 -11.36 -0.67 -9.71
CA GLY A 207 -12.80 -0.60 -9.58
C GLY A 207 -13.28 0.47 -8.62
N SER A 208 -14.50 0.93 -8.82
CA SER A 208 -15.13 1.94 -7.99
C SER A 208 -16.14 1.34 -6.99
N THR A 209 -16.49 2.09 -5.97
CA THR A 209 -17.61 1.79 -5.07
C THR A 209 -18.92 1.59 -5.85
N TYR A 210 -19.10 2.39 -6.91
CA TYR A 210 -20.29 2.39 -7.76
C TYR A 210 -20.48 1.10 -8.56
N ASP A 211 -19.40 0.38 -8.84
CA ASP A 211 -19.49 -0.93 -9.50
C ASP A 211 -20.28 -1.96 -8.66
N ASN A 212 -20.40 -1.70 -7.35
CA ASN A 212 -21.13 -2.57 -6.41
C ASN A 212 -22.47 -1.99 -5.95
N LYS A 213 -23.02 -1.03 -6.68
CA LYS A 213 -24.25 -0.31 -6.30
C LYS A 213 -25.43 -1.22 -5.96
N THR A 214 -25.58 -2.31 -6.68
CA THR A 214 -26.69 -3.25 -6.47
C THR A 214 -26.65 -4.03 -5.15
N ASN A 215 -25.48 -4.07 -4.49
CA ASN A 215 -25.28 -4.81 -3.24
C ASN A 215 -25.06 -3.89 -2.03
N LEU A 216 -25.16 -2.58 -2.22
CA LEU A 216 -24.98 -1.58 -1.18
C LEU A 216 -26.27 -0.78 -1.01
N PRO A 217 -26.65 -0.39 0.22
CA PRO A 217 -27.87 0.37 0.45
C PRO A 217 -27.78 1.79 -0.12
N ASP A 218 -28.91 2.35 -0.58
CA ASP A 218 -28.97 3.72 -1.12
C ASP A 218 -28.48 4.76 -0.11
N SER A 219 -28.81 4.58 1.17
CA SER A 219 -28.35 5.46 2.26
C SER A 219 -26.83 5.57 2.38
N PHE A 220 -26.10 4.54 1.96
CA PHE A 220 -24.65 4.57 1.89
C PHE A 220 -24.17 5.56 0.80
N PHE A 221 -24.82 5.57 -0.35
CA PHE A 221 -24.51 6.50 -1.44
C PHE A 221 -24.87 7.94 -1.10
N ASP A 222 -25.97 8.16 -0.37
CA ASP A 222 -26.35 9.50 0.10
C ASP A 222 -25.26 10.10 1.00
N GLN A 223 -24.67 9.27 1.88
CA GLN A 223 -23.54 9.69 2.73
C GLN A 223 -22.26 9.96 1.93
N LEU A 224 -22.07 9.31 0.78
CA LEU A 224 -20.88 9.48 -0.04
C LEU A 224 -20.91 10.74 -0.89
N GLN A 225 -22.09 11.33 -1.15
CA GLN A 225 -22.23 12.53 -1.96
C GLN A 225 -21.36 13.70 -1.46
N GLN A 226 -21.17 13.82 -0.15
CA GLN A 226 -20.33 14.88 0.43
C GLN A 226 -18.84 14.76 0.05
N TYR A 227 -18.39 13.59 -0.39
CA TYR A 227 -17.01 13.35 -0.81
C TYR A 227 -16.80 13.44 -2.31
N GLU A 228 -17.89 13.57 -3.09
CA GLU A 228 -17.81 13.70 -4.55
C GLU A 228 -16.99 14.93 -4.93
N GLY A 229 -16.10 14.76 -5.91
CA GLY A 229 -15.22 15.82 -6.39
C GLY A 229 -14.04 16.16 -5.46
N THR A 230 -13.96 15.54 -4.28
CA THR A 230 -12.80 15.71 -3.37
C THR A 230 -11.68 14.70 -3.69
N THR A 231 -10.46 15.02 -3.28
CA THR A 231 -9.31 14.08 -3.36
C THR A 231 -9.61 12.79 -2.61
N LEU A 232 -10.24 12.87 -1.43
CA LEU A 232 -10.66 11.71 -0.66
C LEU A 232 -11.70 10.87 -1.42
N GLY A 233 -12.66 11.49 -2.07
CA GLY A 233 -13.65 10.79 -2.89
C GLY A 233 -13.01 10.07 -4.07
N ARG A 234 -12.08 10.70 -4.78
CA ARG A 234 -11.32 10.08 -5.86
C ARG A 234 -10.60 8.80 -5.38
N GLN A 235 -9.95 8.86 -4.23
CA GLN A 235 -9.24 7.73 -3.63
C GLN A 235 -10.19 6.66 -3.10
N GLU A 236 -11.14 7.02 -2.22
CA GLU A 236 -11.96 6.06 -1.47
C GLU A 236 -13.15 5.53 -2.28
N LEU A 237 -13.72 6.32 -3.22
CA LEU A 237 -14.88 5.91 -4.01
C LEU A 237 -14.50 5.39 -5.39
N TYR A 238 -13.59 6.08 -6.08
CA TYR A 238 -13.22 5.69 -7.44
C TYR A 238 -12.01 4.77 -7.50
N GLY A 239 -11.32 4.56 -6.36
CA GLY A 239 -10.16 3.69 -6.32
C GLY A 239 -8.96 4.24 -7.10
N GLU A 240 -8.85 5.57 -7.22
CA GLU A 240 -7.76 6.22 -7.92
C GLU A 240 -6.50 6.29 -7.04
N LEU A 241 -5.37 5.92 -7.60
CA LEU A 241 -4.07 6.16 -6.97
C LEU A 241 -3.64 7.60 -7.25
N ILE A 242 -3.84 8.48 -6.27
CA ILE A 242 -3.53 9.89 -6.41
C ILE A 242 -2.10 10.13 -5.99
N ASP A 243 -1.33 10.79 -6.86
CA ASP A 243 0.02 11.22 -6.49
C ASP A 243 -0.07 12.32 -5.42
N PRO A 244 0.68 12.22 -4.31
CA PRO A 244 0.78 13.30 -3.33
C PRO A 244 1.18 14.63 -3.97
N GLU A 245 1.96 14.60 -5.05
CA GLU A 245 2.30 15.80 -5.82
C GLU A 245 1.07 16.45 -6.47
N GLU A 246 0.02 15.70 -6.82
CA GLU A 246 -1.21 16.27 -7.36
C GLU A 246 -2.13 16.84 -6.29
N SER A 247 -2.09 16.29 -5.08
CA SER A 247 -2.96 16.68 -3.96
C SER A 247 -2.34 17.72 -3.02
N GLY A 248 -1.02 17.92 -3.09
CA GLY A 248 -0.29 18.88 -2.28
C GLY A 248 -0.64 20.33 -2.64
N ILE A 249 -0.66 21.23 -1.62
CA ILE A 249 -0.80 22.68 -1.82
C ILE A 249 0.36 23.21 -2.66
N VAL A 250 1.55 22.61 -2.46
CA VAL A 250 2.77 22.96 -3.19
C VAL A 250 3.11 21.81 -4.12
N LYS A 251 3.17 22.07 -5.43
CA LYS A 251 3.47 21.07 -6.47
C LYS A 251 4.87 21.27 -7.02
N ARG A 252 5.56 20.15 -7.31
CA ARG A 252 6.90 20.21 -7.93
C ARG A 252 6.91 21.04 -9.21
N SER A 253 5.83 21.00 -10.01
CA SER A 253 5.69 21.80 -11.24
C SER A 253 5.65 23.32 -11.00
N GLN A 254 5.41 23.75 -9.76
CA GLN A 254 5.43 25.17 -9.37
C GLN A 254 6.86 25.67 -9.05
N PHE A 255 7.79 24.74 -8.78
CA PHE A 255 9.20 25.09 -8.55
C PHE A 255 9.90 25.30 -9.89
N ARG A 256 10.64 26.41 -9.98
CA ARG A 256 11.59 26.65 -11.06
C ARG A 256 12.98 26.31 -10.56
N LEU A 257 13.68 25.45 -11.28
CA LEU A 257 15.06 25.13 -10.94
C LEU A 257 15.96 26.29 -11.32
N TRP A 258 16.87 26.66 -10.42
CA TRP A 258 17.90 27.64 -10.74
C TRP A 258 18.90 27.00 -11.72
N PRO A 259 19.28 27.73 -12.81
CA PRO A 259 20.19 27.18 -13.79
C PRO A 259 21.56 26.84 -13.19
N HIS A 260 22.08 25.66 -13.50
CA HIS A 260 23.39 25.20 -12.98
C HIS A 260 24.60 26.03 -13.47
N ASP A 261 24.42 26.72 -14.56
CA ASP A 261 25.45 27.57 -15.19
C ASP A 261 25.45 29.01 -14.67
N LYS A 262 24.50 29.35 -13.81
CA LYS A 262 24.45 30.67 -13.19
C LYS A 262 24.97 30.63 -11.76
N PRO A 263 25.72 31.69 -11.33
CA PRO A 263 26.10 31.84 -9.93
C PRO A 263 24.85 31.93 -9.03
N MET A 264 24.99 31.49 -7.80
CA MET A 264 23.91 31.61 -6.81
C MET A 264 23.62 33.10 -6.59
N PRO A 265 22.35 33.49 -6.45
CA PRO A 265 22.03 34.89 -6.18
C PRO A 265 22.51 35.29 -4.78
N ARG A 266 22.78 36.60 -4.63
CA ARG A 266 22.97 37.18 -3.30
C ARG A 266 21.59 37.20 -2.62
N PHE A 267 21.53 36.68 -1.38
CA PHE A 267 20.30 36.67 -0.60
C PHE A 267 20.17 37.92 0.27
N ASP A 268 19.02 38.57 0.20
CA ASP A 268 18.68 39.72 1.07
C ASP A 268 18.27 39.24 2.48
N LEU A 269 17.71 38.03 2.56
CA LEU A 269 17.27 37.40 3.80
C LEU A 269 17.37 35.88 3.66
N VAL A 270 17.83 35.19 4.73
CA VAL A 270 17.77 33.74 4.84
C VAL A 270 16.94 33.35 6.05
N ILE A 271 15.94 32.52 5.82
CA ILE A 271 14.95 32.09 6.82
C ILE A 271 15.10 30.59 7.01
N LEU A 272 15.29 30.15 8.25
CA LEU A 272 15.21 28.76 8.65
C LEU A 272 13.87 28.51 9.34
N SER A 273 13.07 27.60 8.82
CA SER A 273 11.78 27.25 9.38
C SER A 273 11.78 25.79 9.83
N LEU A 274 11.36 25.57 11.08
CA LEU A 274 11.26 24.26 11.71
C LEU A 274 9.80 23.92 12.00
N ASP A 275 9.42 22.69 11.67
CA ASP A 275 8.24 22.03 12.21
C ASP A 275 8.74 20.95 13.18
N THR A 276 8.56 21.19 14.49
CA THR A 276 9.16 20.36 15.53
C THR A 276 8.13 19.42 16.14
N ALA A 277 8.43 18.13 16.14
CA ALA A 277 7.67 17.15 16.90
C ALA A 277 8.15 17.12 18.36
N PHE A 278 7.37 17.73 19.26
CA PHE A 278 7.65 17.75 20.72
C PHE A 278 7.07 16.51 21.42
N THR A 279 7.40 15.32 21.02
CA THR A 279 7.04 14.14 21.80
C THR A 279 8.26 13.66 22.59
N GLU A 280 8.20 13.78 23.94
CA GLU A 280 9.17 13.16 24.86
C GLU A 280 9.22 11.64 24.74
N GLN A 281 8.32 11.03 23.97
CA GLN A 281 8.28 9.60 23.72
C GLN A 281 9.16 9.23 22.53
N THR A 282 10.43 9.42 22.73
CA THR A 282 11.49 8.95 21.86
C THR A 282 11.58 7.42 21.95
N TYR A 283 11.45 6.73 20.82
CA TYR A 283 11.88 5.34 20.66
C TYR A 283 11.18 4.24 21.49
N ASP A 284 9.89 4.25 21.62
CA ASP A 284 9.20 3.00 21.88
C ASP A 284 8.58 2.49 20.57
N LYS A 285 9.25 1.55 19.90
CA LYS A 285 8.82 0.89 18.64
C LYS A 285 7.41 0.26 18.70
N LYS A 286 6.73 0.38 19.84
CA LYS A 286 5.41 -0.20 20.11
C LYS A 286 4.24 0.77 20.01
N LYS A 287 4.48 2.09 19.86
CA LYS A 287 3.41 3.10 19.86
C LYS A 287 3.52 4.09 18.71
N GLY A 288 3.39 3.64 17.47
CA GLY A 288 3.33 4.52 16.31
C GLY A 288 4.65 5.32 16.11
N ASP A 289 5.03 5.51 14.86
CA ASP A 289 6.20 6.30 14.49
C ASP A 289 5.92 7.77 14.91
N PRO A 290 6.70 8.40 15.81
CA PRO A 290 6.50 9.81 16.14
C PRO A 290 6.77 10.64 14.89
N ASP A 291 6.00 11.72 14.67
CA ASP A 291 6.25 12.64 13.57
C ASP A 291 7.69 13.15 13.62
N PRO A 292 8.41 13.17 12.49
CA PRO A 292 9.77 13.70 12.43
C PRO A 292 9.79 15.22 12.57
N THR A 293 10.92 15.78 12.99
CA THR A 293 11.17 17.22 12.87
C THR A 293 11.57 17.53 11.43
N ALA A 294 10.86 18.43 10.79
CA ALA A 294 11.18 18.92 9.45
C ALA A 294 11.81 20.33 9.51
N CYS A 295 12.79 20.56 8.66
CA CYS A 295 13.44 21.86 8.49
C CYS A 295 13.46 22.25 7.02
N THR A 296 13.21 23.53 6.76
CA THR A 296 13.40 24.14 5.45
C THR A 296 14.18 25.44 5.57
N VAL A 297 15.14 25.66 4.66
CA VAL A 297 15.93 26.90 4.61
C VAL A 297 15.60 27.63 3.33
N TRP A 298 15.18 28.87 3.46
CA TRP A 298 14.71 29.71 2.36
C TRP A 298 15.56 30.96 2.20
N GLY A 299 16.00 31.25 0.99
CA GLY A 299 16.67 32.50 0.65
C GLY A 299 15.72 33.43 -0.12
N VAL A 300 15.63 34.67 0.32
CA VAL A 300 14.90 35.75 -0.37
C VAL A 300 15.93 36.57 -1.17
N PHE A 301 15.65 36.80 -2.44
CA PHE A 301 16.53 37.57 -3.32
C PHE A 301 15.76 38.35 -4.37
N HIS A 302 16.36 39.40 -4.86
CA HIS A 302 15.79 40.24 -5.94
C HIS A 302 16.32 39.79 -7.30
N HIS A 303 15.44 39.42 -8.21
CA HIS A 303 15.80 39.03 -9.57
C HIS A 303 14.69 39.45 -10.54
N GLU A 304 15.06 39.98 -11.71
CA GLU A 304 14.13 40.46 -12.73
C GLU A 304 13.07 41.44 -12.21
N LYS A 305 13.46 42.36 -11.34
CA LYS A 305 12.57 43.38 -10.72
C LYS A 305 11.48 42.78 -9.81
N ARG A 306 11.66 41.58 -9.29
CA ARG A 306 10.75 40.89 -8.38
C ARG A 306 11.50 40.27 -7.21
N ASN A 307 10.83 40.19 -6.08
CA ASN A 307 11.31 39.38 -4.97
C ASN A 307 11.00 37.91 -5.29
N ASN A 308 12.01 37.10 -5.16
CA ASN A 308 11.94 35.65 -5.36
C ASN A 308 12.33 34.94 -4.08
N ILE A 309 11.85 33.73 -3.93
CA ILE A 309 12.17 32.85 -2.81
C ILE A 309 12.79 31.56 -3.38
N MET A 310 13.89 31.14 -2.81
CA MET A 310 14.60 29.91 -3.20
C MET A 310 14.67 28.97 -2.01
N LEU A 311 14.29 27.69 -2.18
CA LEU A 311 14.57 26.65 -1.22
C LEU A 311 16.06 26.30 -1.33
N LEU A 312 16.79 26.49 -0.26
CA LEU A 312 18.24 26.32 -0.19
C LEU A 312 18.62 24.95 0.36
N ASP A 313 17.91 24.50 1.39
CA ASP A 313 18.09 23.20 2.01
C ASP A 313 16.78 22.72 2.63
N CYS A 314 16.64 21.40 2.78
CA CYS A 314 15.55 20.79 3.54
C CYS A 314 16.02 19.45 4.10
N TRP A 315 15.57 19.13 5.32
CA TRP A 315 15.81 17.85 5.96
C TRP A 315 14.66 17.47 6.88
N GLU A 316 14.52 16.16 7.10
CA GLU A 316 13.54 15.54 7.97
C GLU A 316 14.28 14.49 8.80
N GLU A 317 14.27 14.64 10.12
CA GLU A 317 15.01 13.77 11.03
C GLU A 317 14.23 13.53 12.33
N HIS A 318 14.31 12.31 12.86
CA HIS A 318 13.81 11.99 14.21
C HIS A 318 14.88 12.31 15.22
N LEU A 319 14.77 13.45 15.91
CA LEU A 319 15.77 13.94 16.84
C LEU A 319 15.17 14.15 18.23
N GLY A 320 15.88 13.66 19.26
CA GLY A 320 15.64 14.10 20.62
C GLY A 320 16.03 15.56 20.82
N MET A 321 15.45 16.25 21.84
CA MET A 321 15.67 17.68 22.04
C MET A 321 17.16 18.11 22.09
N PRO A 322 18.09 17.40 22.75
CA PRO A 322 19.50 17.78 22.73
C PRO A 322 20.15 17.72 21.35
N ASP A 323 19.75 16.72 20.54
CA ASP A 323 20.28 16.53 19.19
C ASP A 323 19.68 17.54 18.22
N LEU A 324 18.39 17.84 18.36
CA LEU A 324 17.70 18.88 17.60
C LEU A 324 18.38 20.25 17.84
N ILE A 325 18.67 20.63 19.09
CA ILE A 325 19.35 21.88 19.38
C ILE A 325 20.75 21.92 18.73
N ARG A 326 21.48 20.79 18.75
CA ARG A 326 22.79 20.70 18.07
C ARG A 326 22.66 20.83 16.56
N ARG A 327 21.67 20.17 15.98
CA ARG A 327 21.40 20.19 14.53
C ARG A 327 21.02 21.59 14.07
N VAL A 328 20.09 22.26 14.76
CA VAL A 328 19.67 23.63 14.46
C VAL A 328 20.82 24.62 14.59
N ARG A 329 21.65 24.52 15.67
CA ARG A 329 22.84 25.38 15.81
C ARG A 329 23.83 25.18 14.65
N LYS A 330 24.00 23.95 14.16
CA LYS A 330 24.85 23.67 13.00
C LYS A 330 24.27 24.34 11.77
N GLU A 331 22.97 24.21 11.54
CA GLU A 331 22.25 24.79 10.40
C GLU A 331 22.34 26.32 10.38
N MET A 332 22.13 26.96 11.52
CA MET A 332 22.26 28.41 11.69
C MET A 332 23.70 28.95 11.40
N ASN A 333 24.68 28.07 11.33
CA ASN A 333 26.06 28.44 10.99
C ASN A 333 26.46 28.17 9.54
N ILE A 334 25.56 27.56 8.76
CA ILE A 334 25.78 27.34 7.33
C ILE A 334 25.52 28.66 6.57
N ALA A 335 26.46 29.05 5.74
CA ALA A 335 26.30 30.21 4.85
C ALA A 335 25.82 29.77 3.48
N TYR A 336 24.83 30.49 2.96
CA TYR A 336 24.17 30.21 1.67
C TYR A 336 24.38 31.37 0.70
N GLY A 337 24.52 31.05 -0.60
CA GLY A 337 24.73 32.05 -1.64
C GLY A 337 26.18 32.50 -1.74
N ASP A 338 26.40 33.49 -2.57
CA ASP A 338 27.71 34.03 -2.81
C ASP A 338 27.73 35.53 -2.51
N ASP A 339 28.76 35.98 -1.79
CA ASP A 339 29.01 37.43 -1.58
C ASP A 339 29.88 38.04 -2.70
N ASP A 340 30.47 37.18 -3.56
CA ASP A 340 31.34 37.62 -4.65
C ASP A 340 30.65 37.42 -6.02
N ASP A 341 30.47 38.48 -6.78
CA ASP A 341 29.82 38.49 -8.09
C ASP A 341 30.49 37.57 -9.14
N ASN A 342 31.58 36.89 -8.80
CA ASN A 342 32.43 36.08 -9.71
C ASN A 342 32.58 34.60 -9.34
N ALA A 343 31.97 34.11 -8.29
CA ALA A 343 32.18 32.71 -7.90
C ALA A 343 31.27 31.74 -8.68
N LEU A 344 31.90 30.83 -9.39
CA LEU A 344 31.24 29.72 -10.05
C LEU A 344 30.69 28.73 -9.04
N ILE A 345 29.41 28.38 -9.20
CA ILE A 345 28.66 27.47 -8.37
C ILE A 345 29.37 26.12 -8.21
N LYS A 346 29.58 25.70 -6.96
CA LYS A 346 29.82 24.28 -6.66
C LYS A 346 28.48 23.61 -6.38
N PRO A 347 28.23 22.42 -6.91
CA PRO A 347 26.94 21.73 -6.76
C PRO A 347 26.61 21.52 -5.28
N MET A 348 25.40 21.93 -4.86
CA MET A 348 24.89 21.82 -3.49
C MET A 348 24.64 20.37 -3.04
N PHE A 349 24.50 19.45 -3.96
CA PHE A 349 24.27 18.04 -3.66
C PHE A 349 25.60 17.28 -3.57
N GLY A 350 26.03 16.95 -2.34
CA GLY A 350 27.15 16.03 -2.09
C GLY A 350 28.45 16.64 -1.57
N SER A 351 28.54 17.94 -1.23
CA SER A 351 29.75 18.49 -0.64
C SER A 351 29.58 18.76 0.85
N SER A 352 30.40 18.08 1.66
CA SER A 352 30.46 18.22 3.13
C SER A 352 31.22 19.46 3.60
N LYS A 353 31.52 20.43 2.73
CA LYS A 353 32.22 21.65 3.14
C LYS A 353 31.27 22.84 3.15
N PRO A 354 31.14 23.55 4.30
CA PRO A 354 30.38 24.79 4.34
C PRO A 354 31.01 25.83 3.39
N LEU A 355 30.17 26.54 2.65
CA LEU A 355 30.59 27.70 1.89
C LEU A 355 31.13 28.75 2.89
N THR A 356 32.31 29.29 2.61
CA THR A 356 32.94 30.28 3.51
C THR A 356 32.50 31.72 3.22
N SER A 357 31.87 31.95 2.06
CA SER A 357 31.22 33.20 1.66
C SER A 357 29.73 32.94 1.48
N GLY A 358 28.89 33.81 1.99
CA GLY A 358 27.45 33.68 1.87
C GLY A 358 26.72 34.12 3.13
N ARG A 359 25.38 34.20 3.06
CA ARG A 359 24.53 34.68 4.16
C ARG A 359 24.07 33.53 5.03
N LYS A 360 24.32 33.64 6.33
CA LYS A 360 23.76 32.72 7.32
C LYS A 360 22.28 32.99 7.55
N PRO A 361 21.52 32.04 8.10
CA PRO A 361 20.13 32.29 8.47
C PRO A 361 19.99 33.50 9.40
N ASP A 362 19.13 34.42 9.06
CA ASP A 362 18.82 35.64 9.81
C ASP A 362 17.69 35.41 10.81
N ILE A 363 16.74 34.53 10.44
CA ILE A 363 15.51 34.27 11.17
C ILE A 363 15.36 32.77 11.37
N LEU A 364 15.02 32.36 12.58
CA LEU A 364 14.56 31.03 12.95
C LEU A 364 13.07 31.10 13.27
N LEU A 365 12.26 30.35 12.53
CA LEU A 365 10.83 30.17 12.78
C LEU A 365 10.61 28.75 13.33
N ILE A 366 9.88 28.64 14.45
CA ILE A 366 9.54 27.35 15.09
C ILE A 366 8.02 27.24 15.22
#